data_ae59bb104fd62177593b155ed796ee9f
#
_entry.id   ae59bb104fd62177593b155ed796ee9f
#
_cell.length_a   1.000
_cell.length_b   1.000
_cell.length_c   1.000
_cell.angle_alpha   90.00
_cell.angle_beta   90.00
_cell.angle_gamma   90.00
#
_symmetry.space_group_name_H-M   'P 1'
#
loop_
_entity.id
_entity.type
_entity.pdbx_description
1 polymer ?
#
loop_
_entity_poly.entity_id
_entity_poly.type
_entity_poly.pdbx_seq_one_letter_code
_entity_poly.pdbx_strand_id
1 'polypeptide(L)'
;MAERARRSVGATLAAARSALRHGLAGNLAGGTHHAYAGKGSGFCVFNDVAVAARCMQAEWAQAHPGRAQPLQVAVIDLDVHQGNGTAHIFQGDASVFTLSLHGERNFPFRKEDSDLDVPLPDGCGDAQYLDALEHALQTLEQRFEPGLVLYLAGADPHEGDRLGRLALSYDGLEARDRRVFDWAWQRRVPLAFSMAGGYGHDIATTVQAQLNTWRVALQYHCRWQNAAP
;
A
#
# COMPACT_ATOMS: atom_id res chain seq x y z
N MET A 1 13.42 3.81 -19.34
CA MET A 1 12.58 4.17 -18.17
C MET A 1 11.14 3.70 -18.34
N ALA A 2 10.43 4.05 -19.40
CA ALA A 2 9.02 3.68 -19.61
C ALA A 2 8.78 2.16 -19.59
N GLU A 3 9.64 1.36 -20.22
CA GLU A 3 9.50 -0.11 -20.24
C GLU A 3 9.63 -0.71 -18.83
N ARG A 4 10.59 -0.24 -18.02
CA ARG A 4 10.71 -0.66 -16.61
C ARG A 4 9.45 -0.32 -15.82
N ALA A 5 8.92 0.90 -16.00
CA ALA A 5 7.68 1.33 -15.32
C ALA A 5 6.48 0.46 -15.73
N ARG A 6 6.33 0.12 -17.02
CA ARG A 6 5.27 -0.79 -17.50
C ARG A 6 5.37 -2.17 -16.86
N ARG A 7 6.58 -2.74 -16.77
CA ARG A 7 6.79 -4.05 -16.13
C ARG A 7 6.47 -4.02 -14.65
N SER A 8 6.87 -2.95 -13.95
CA SER A 8 6.53 -2.76 -12.54
C SER A 8 5.02 -2.72 -12.31
N VAL A 9 4.30 -1.91 -13.11
CA VAL A 9 2.82 -1.87 -13.08
C VAL A 9 2.20 -3.23 -13.42
N GLY A 10 2.70 -3.90 -14.45
CA GLY A 10 2.25 -5.25 -14.82
C GLY A 10 2.42 -6.27 -13.70
N ALA A 11 3.49 -6.16 -12.91
CA ALA A 11 3.72 -7.04 -11.76
C ALA A 11 2.75 -6.73 -10.60
N THR A 12 2.45 -5.45 -10.30
CA THR A 12 1.41 -5.08 -9.31
C THR A 12 0.03 -5.60 -9.75
N LEU A 13 -0.29 -5.47 -11.02
CA LEU A 13 -1.54 -6.02 -11.58
C LEU A 13 -1.60 -7.56 -11.46
N ALA A 14 -0.50 -8.26 -11.75
CA ALA A 14 -0.41 -9.71 -11.58
C ALA A 14 -0.56 -10.12 -10.10
N ALA A 15 0.06 -9.36 -9.18
CA ALA A 15 -0.11 -9.57 -7.74
C ALA A 15 -1.57 -9.38 -7.30
N ALA A 16 -2.26 -8.33 -7.77
CA ALA A 16 -3.67 -8.09 -7.45
C ALA A 16 -4.57 -9.25 -7.92
N ARG A 17 -4.37 -9.72 -9.17
CA ARG A 17 -5.09 -10.90 -9.69
C ARG A 17 -4.80 -12.17 -8.89
N SER A 18 -3.54 -12.36 -8.46
CA SER A 18 -3.14 -13.51 -7.65
C SER A 18 -3.75 -13.43 -6.26
N ALA A 19 -3.77 -12.25 -5.64
CA ALA A 19 -4.37 -12.03 -4.33
C ALA A 19 -5.87 -12.37 -4.33
N LEU A 20 -6.62 -11.92 -5.33
CA LEU A 20 -8.05 -12.26 -5.48
C LEU A 20 -8.32 -13.76 -5.57
N ARG A 21 -7.35 -14.56 -6.04
CA ARG A 21 -7.47 -16.03 -6.15
C ARG A 21 -6.92 -16.78 -4.95
N HIS A 22 -5.88 -16.25 -4.32
CA HIS A 22 -5.08 -16.97 -3.33
C HIS A 22 -5.00 -16.26 -1.96
N GLY A 23 -5.69 -15.13 -1.82
CA GLY A 23 -5.78 -14.34 -0.58
C GLY A 23 -4.64 -13.35 -0.39
N LEU A 24 -3.39 -13.71 -0.70
CA LEU A 24 -2.22 -12.84 -0.51
C LEU A 24 -1.21 -13.02 -1.65
N ALA A 25 -0.73 -11.92 -2.20
CA ALA A 25 0.36 -11.91 -3.17
C ALA A 25 1.16 -10.60 -3.08
N GLY A 26 2.39 -10.58 -3.61
CA GLY A 26 3.25 -9.41 -3.59
C GLY A 26 4.00 -9.16 -4.89
N ASN A 27 4.43 -7.91 -5.08
CA ASN A 27 5.31 -7.46 -6.13
C ASN A 27 6.64 -7.00 -5.53
N LEU A 28 7.78 -7.52 -6.00
CA LEU A 28 9.15 -7.11 -5.62
C LEU A 28 9.54 -5.72 -6.17
N ALA A 29 8.58 -4.95 -6.62
CA ALA A 29 8.69 -3.58 -7.10
C ALA A 29 7.36 -2.86 -6.81
N GLY A 30 7.03 -1.80 -7.54
CA GLY A 30 5.75 -1.08 -7.39
C GLY A 30 5.79 0.02 -6.36
N GLY A 31 4.61 0.49 -5.95
CA GLY A 31 4.48 1.60 -5.02
C GLY A 31 4.75 2.96 -5.67
N THR A 32 4.41 3.11 -6.94
CA THR A 32 4.68 4.34 -7.70
C THR A 32 3.53 5.35 -7.55
N HIS A 33 3.20 5.66 -6.31
CA HIS A 33 2.01 6.36 -5.82
C HIS A 33 1.98 7.87 -6.09
N HIS A 34 3.11 8.47 -6.48
CA HIS A 34 3.16 9.90 -6.77
C HIS A 34 2.70 10.26 -8.18
N ALA A 35 2.64 9.32 -9.12
CA ALA A 35 2.20 9.61 -10.48
C ALA A 35 0.69 9.90 -10.52
N TYR A 36 0.33 10.98 -11.18
CA TYR A 36 -1.04 11.40 -11.47
C TYR A 36 -1.55 10.74 -12.76
N ALA A 37 -2.83 10.90 -13.07
CA ALA A 37 -3.40 10.36 -14.29
C ALA A 37 -2.75 10.93 -15.56
N GLY A 38 -2.38 12.22 -15.56
CA GLY A 38 -1.86 12.92 -16.73
C GLY A 38 -0.38 13.33 -16.64
N LYS A 39 0.31 13.07 -15.53
CA LYS A 39 1.72 13.47 -15.32
C LYS A 39 2.45 12.56 -14.36
N GLY A 40 3.74 12.36 -14.58
CA GLY A 40 4.65 11.75 -13.59
C GLY A 40 4.99 12.73 -12.47
N SER A 41 5.33 12.19 -11.29
CA SER A 41 5.78 12.96 -10.12
C SER A 41 6.59 12.07 -9.19
N GLY A 42 7.42 12.61 -8.29
CA GLY A 42 8.09 11.86 -7.22
C GLY A 42 8.82 10.60 -7.70
N PHE A 43 9.59 10.69 -8.79
CA PHE A 43 10.25 9.56 -9.46
C PHE A 43 9.31 8.51 -10.08
N CYS A 44 7.99 8.71 -10.03
CA CYS A 44 6.97 7.81 -10.56
C CYS A 44 6.51 8.21 -11.95
N VAL A 45 6.40 7.24 -12.86
CA VAL A 45 5.94 7.44 -14.26
C VAL A 45 4.46 7.07 -14.39
N PHE A 46 4.08 5.90 -13.88
CA PHE A 46 2.70 5.43 -13.84
C PHE A 46 2.34 5.09 -12.39
N ASN A 47 1.09 5.33 -12.00
CA ASN A 47 0.58 4.94 -10.70
C ASN A 47 0.12 3.48 -10.74
N ASP A 48 0.94 2.57 -10.23
CA ASP A 48 0.71 1.14 -10.36
C ASP A 48 -0.50 0.65 -9.57
N VAL A 49 -0.73 1.19 -8.37
CA VAL A 49 -1.90 0.81 -7.56
C VAL A 49 -3.19 1.35 -8.16
N ALA A 50 -3.17 2.55 -8.76
CA ALA A 50 -4.33 3.10 -9.44
C ALA A 50 -4.69 2.28 -10.70
N VAL A 51 -3.68 1.88 -11.47
CA VAL A 51 -3.89 0.97 -12.62
C VAL A 51 -4.43 -0.38 -12.15
N ALA A 52 -3.85 -0.95 -11.08
CA ALA A 52 -4.32 -2.23 -10.53
C ALA A 52 -5.78 -2.14 -10.05
N ALA A 53 -6.14 -1.10 -9.28
CA ALA A 53 -7.51 -0.91 -8.82
C ALA A 53 -8.50 -0.86 -9.97
N ARG A 54 -8.24 -0.02 -11.00
CA ARG A 54 -9.12 0.12 -12.17
C ARG A 54 -9.22 -1.15 -12.99
N CYS A 55 -8.12 -1.87 -13.20
CA CYS A 55 -8.14 -3.14 -13.91
C CYS A 55 -8.94 -4.19 -13.14
N MET A 56 -8.75 -4.31 -11.82
CA MET A 56 -9.50 -5.26 -11.01
C MET A 56 -10.99 -4.93 -10.96
N GLN A 57 -11.37 -3.66 -10.90
CA GLN A 57 -12.77 -3.22 -11.01
C GLN A 57 -13.38 -3.60 -12.36
N ALA A 58 -12.66 -3.38 -13.47
CA ALA A 58 -13.12 -3.74 -14.79
C ALA A 58 -13.28 -5.26 -14.96
N GLU A 59 -12.31 -6.06 -14.50
CA GLU A 59 -12.37 -7.52 -14.54
C GLU A 59 -13.51 -8.07 -13.66
N TRP A 60 -13.71 -7.46 -12.48
CA TRP A 60 -14.83 -7.79 -11.59
C TRP A 60 -16.17 -7.55 -12.25
N ALA A 61 -16.37 -6.40 -12.87
CA ALA A 61 -17.61 -6.08 -13.58
C ALA A 61 -17.91 -7.06 -14.72
N GLN A 62 -16.88 -7.51 -15.46
CA GLN A 62 -17.02 -8.52 -16.50
C GLN A 62 -17.39 -9.90 -15.93
N ALA A 63 -16.81 -10.27 -14.78
CA ALA A 63 -17.09 -11.56 -14.15
C ALA A 63 -18.44 -11.60 -13.41
N HIS A 64 -19.01 -10.45 -13.08
CA HIS A 64 -20.26 -10.32 -12.31
C HIS A 64 -21.28 -9.42 -13.03
N PRO A 65 -21.73 -9.81 -14.24
CA PRO A 65 -22.70 -9.02 -14.99
C PRO A 65 -24.01 -8.91 -14.19
N GLY A 66 -24.49 -7.69 -14.00
CA GLY A 66 -25.73 -7.42 -13.24
C GLY A 66 -25.49 -7.00 -11.78
N ARG A 67 -24.28 -7.04 -11.23
CA ARG A 67 -23.98 -6.37 -9.96
C ARG A 67 -23.87 -4.87 -10.19
N ALA A 68 -24.67 -4.10 -9.44
CA ALA A 68 -24.68 -2.64 -9.53
C ALA A 68 -23.43 -1.98 -8.90
N GLN A 69 -22.82 -2.63 -7.90
CA GLN A 69 -21.65 -2.08 -7.20
C GLN A 69 -20.34 -2.62 -7.79
N PRO A 70 -19.36 -1.73 -8.08
CA PRO A 70 -18.02 -2.14 -8.47
C PRO A 70 -17.29 -2.84 -7.32
N LEU A 71 -16.20 -3.54 -7.63
CA LEU A 71 -15.27 -4.02 -6.61
C LEU A 71 -14.78 -2.85 -5.76
N GLN A 72 -15.00 -2.93 -4.46
CA GLN A 72 -14.51 -1.94 -3.49
C GLN A 72 -13.03 -2.19 -3.23
N VAL A 73 -12.18 -1.19 -3.40
CA VAL A 73 -10.73 -1.32 -3.25
C VAL A 73 -10.22 -0.37 -2.17
N ALA A 74 -9.51 -0.87 -1.17
CA ALA A 74 -8.78 -0.02 -0.24
C ALA A 74 -7.30 0.05 -0.65
N VAL A 75 -6.76 1.26 -0.75
CA VAL A 75 -5.32 1.51 -0.86
C VAL A 75 -4.82 1.89 0.52
N ILE A 76 -3.96 1.05 1.11
CA ILE A 76 -3.29 1.31 2.39
C ILE A 76 -1.85 1.68 2.06
N ASP A 77 -1.56 2.97 2.10
CA ASP A 77 -0.24 3.52 1.77
C ASP A 77 0.53 3.84 3.04
N LEU A 78 1.56 3.04 3.31
CA LEU A 78 2.44 3.19 4.47
C LEU A 78 3.90 3.50 4.05
N ASP A 79 4.08 4.06 2.86
CA ASP A 79 5.30 4.77 2.47
C ASP A 79 5.43 6.04 3.32
N VAL A 80 6.65 6.50 3.60
CA VAL A 80 6.87 7.71 4.39
C VAL A 80 6.35 8.98 3.69
N HIS A 81 6.21 8.92 2.38
CA HIS A 81 5.67 10.00 1.55
C HIS A 81 4.15 9.82 1.35
N GLN A 82 3.38 10.90 1.32
CA GLN A 82 1.98 10.79 0.95
C GLN A 82 1.82 10.32 -0.50
N GLY A 83 0.92 9.38 -0.72
CA GLY A 83 0.53 8.93 -2.06
C GLY A 83 -0.34 9.96 -2.79
N ASN A 84 0.21 11.16 -3.03
CA ASN A 84 -0.54 12.28 -3.59
C ASN A 84 -1.13 12.02 -4.98
N GLY A 85 -0.43 11.27 -5.83
CA GLY A 85 -0.96 10.87 -7.13
C GLY A 85 -2.17 9.94 -6.97
N THR A 86 -2.10 8.99 -6.04
CA THR A 86 -3.20 8.07 -5.71
C THR A 86 -4.40 8.83 -5.16
N ALA A 87 -4.19 9.69 -4.17
CA ALA A 87 -5.25 10.55 -3.59
C ALA A 87 -5.96 11.36 -4.68
N HIS A 88 -5.21 12.05 -5.53
CA HIS A 88 -5.77 12.85 -6.61
C HIS A 88 -6.57 12.03 -7.64
N ILE A 89 -6.07 10.84 -8.03
CA ILE A 89 -6.74 9.99 -9.01
C ILE A 89 -8.10 9.51 -8.52
N PHE A 90 -8.21 9.22 -7.22
CA PHE A 90 -9.42 8.67 -6.62
C PHE A 90 -10.28 9.68 -5.86
N GLN A 91 -9.93 10.95 -5.91
CA GLN A 91 -10.71 12.01 -5.24
C GLN A 91 -12.18 11.96 -5.65
N GLY A 92 -13.06 11.79 -4.66
CA GLY A 92 -14.52 11.70 -4.88
C GLY A 92 -15.03 10.36 -5.44
N ASP A 93 -14.17 9.34 -5.53
CA ASP A 93 -14.57 8.00 -5.98
C ASP A 93 -14.92 7.09 -4.79
N ALA A 94 -16.20 6.93 -4.51
CA ALA A 94 -16.69 6.09 -3.42
C ALA A 94 -16.37 4.58 -3.57
N SER A 95 -15.82 4.13 -4.68
CA SER A 95 -15.44 2.73 -4.90
C SER A 95 -13.98 2.42 -4.53
N VAL A 96 -13.19 3.44 -4.22
CA VAL A 96 -11.80 3.29 -3.78
C VAL A 96 -11.58 4.15 -2.53
N PHE A 97 -11.13 3.53 -1.46
CA PHE A 97 -10.74 4.22 -0.23
C PHE A 97 -9.24 4.38 -0.19
N THR A 98 -8.76 5.60 -0.04
CA THR A 98 -7.34 5.93 0.05
C THR A 98 -6.97 6.28 1.49
N LEU A 99 -6.05 5.49 2.08
CA LEU A 99 -5.45 5.73 3.39
C LEU A 99 -3.97 6.00 3.20
N SER A 100 -3.46 7.10 3.77
CA SER A 100 -2.03 7.41 3.77
C SER A 100 -1.53 7.76 5.18
N LEU A 101 -0.62 6.94 5.73
CA LEU A 101 0.16 7.27 6.93
C LEU A 101 1.54 7.76 6.48
N HIS A 102 1.85 9.03 6.70
CA HIS A 102 3.05 9.63 6.13
C HIS A 102 3.69 10.66 7.08
N GLY A 103 4.97 10.93 6.87
CA GLY A 103 5.65 12.02 7.57
C GLY A 103 5.08 13.38 7.13
N GLU A 104 4.60 14.17 8.10
CA GLU A 104 3.96 15.46 7.86
C GLU A 104 4.82 16.37 6.95
N ARG A 105 6.13 16.39 7.18
CA ARG A 105 7.08 17.24 6.46
C ARG A 105 7.78 16.52 5.31
N ASN A 106 7.46 15.26 5.04
CA ASN A 106 7.94 14.56 3.88
C ASN A 106 7.29 15.07 2.60
N PHE A 107 7.90 14.79 1.44
CA PHE A 107 7.29 15.05 0.13
C PHE A 107 5.93 14.34 0.03
N PRO A 108 4.95 14.92 -0.67
CA PRO A 108 4.94 16.23 -1.29
C PRO A 108 4.78 17.36 -0.25
N PHE A 109 5.37 18.52 -0.50
CA PHE A 109 5.24 19.68 0.41
C PHE A 109 3.83 20.28 0.40
N ARG A 110 3.12 20.17 -0.73
CA ARG A 110 1.68 20.40 -0.82
C ARG A 110 1.00 19.05 -0.94
N LYS A 111 0.27 18.69 0.10
CA LYS A 111 -0.49 17.43 0.15
C LYS A 111 -1.73 17.50 -0.74
N GLU A 112 -2.19 16.34 -1.18
CA GLU A 112 -3.52 16.12 -1.74
C GLU A 112 -4.44 15.54 -0.63
N ASP A 113 -5.73 15.49 -0.86
CA ASP A 113 -6.69 14.97 0.12
C ASP A 113 -7.00 13.49 -0.18
N SER A 114 -6.57 12.60 0.71
CA SER A 114 -7.01 11.18 0.74
C SER A 114 -8.33 11.05 1.51
N ASP A 115 -8.98 9.89 1.45
CA ASP A 115 -10.13 9.62 2.33
C ASP A 115 -9.73 9.59 3.80
N LEU A 116 -8.49 9.21 4.08
CA LEU A 116 -7.88 9.27 5.41
C LEU A 116 -6.38 9.56 5.31
N ASP A 117 -5.99 10.76 5.70
CA ASP A 117 -4.60 11.17 5.86
C ASP A 117 -4.22 11.19 7.34
N VAL A 118 -3.09 10.57 7.68
CA VAL A 118 -2.53 10.54 9.04
C VAL A 118 -1.10 11.08 8.99
N PRO A 119 -0.93 12.40 9.12
CA PRO A 119 0.39 13.03 9.16
C PRO A 119 1.08 12.74 10.49
N LEU A 120 2.33 12.29 10.44
CA LEU A 120 3.14 11.95 11.60
C LEU A 120 4.31 12.93 11.74
N PRO A 121 4.67 13.34 12.98
CA PRO A 121 5.76 14.28 13.21
C PRO A 121 7.13 13.67 12.86
N ASP A 122 8.09 14.53 12.54
CA ASP A 122 9.49 14.12 12.36
C ASP A 122 9.98 13.35 13.59
N GLY A 123 10.70 12.24 13.39
CA GLY A 123 11.20 11.38 14.44
C GLY A 123 10.16 10.48 15.11
N CYS A 124 8.93 10.41 14.56
CA CYS A 124 7.92 9.45 15.03
C CYS A 124 8.48 8.03 15.00
N GLY A 125 8.57 7.38 16.16
CA GLY A 125 9.07 6.02 16.34
C GLY A 125 7.94 4.98 16.42
N ASP A 126 8.33 3.73 16.70
CA ASP A 126 7.48 2.55 16.61
C ASP A 126 6.14 2.68 17.34
N ALA A 127 6.17 3.02 18.63
CA ALA A 127 4.96 3.03 19.46
C ALA A 127 3.91 4.01 18.94
N GLN A 128 4.32 5.25 18.64
CA GLN A 128 3.42 6.28 18.13
C GLN A 128 2.90 5.93 16.73
N TYR A 129 3.76 5.40 15.87
CA TYR A 129 3.38 4.97 14.53
C TYR A 129 2.35 3.85 14.56
N LEU A 130 2.60 2.83 15.39
CA LEU A 130 1.74 1.65 15.48
C LEU A 130 0.38 1.96 16.11
N ASP A 131 0.32 2.90 17.05
CA ASP A 131 -0.92 3.41 17.61
C ASP A 131 -1.74 4.17 16.54
N ALA A 132 -1.09 5.06 15.79
CA ALA A 132 -1.71 5.76 14.68
C ALA A 132 -2.24 4.82 13.58
N LEU A 133 -1.48 3.79 13.24
CA LEU A 133 -1.88 2.76 12.28
C LEU A 133 -3.11 1.99 12.77
N GLU A 134 -3.15 1.61 14.04
CA GLU A 134 -4.30 0.90 14.62
C GLU A 134 -5.58 1.71 14.51
N HIS A 135 -5.53 3.00 14.88
CA HIS A 135 -6.66 3.91 14.75
C HIS A 135 -7.08 4.12 13.27
N ALA A 136 -6.10 4.18 12.36
CA ALA A 136 -6.38 4.32 10.94
C ALA A 136 -7.08 3.09 10.35
N LEU A 137 -6.64 1.88 10.72
CA LEU A 137 -7.28 0.63 10.29
C LEU A 137 -8.70 0.48 10.87
N GLN A 138 -8.92 0.89 12.13
CA GLN A 138 -10.26 0.93 12.74
C GLN A 138 -11.17 1.93 12.02
N THR A 139 -10.65 3.10 11.65
CA THR A 139 -11.39 4.12 10.89
C THR A 139 -11.75 3.62 9.50
N LEU A 140 -10.82 2.97 8.80
CA LEU A 140 -11.08 2.34 7.51
C LEU A 140 -12.22 1.32 7.64
N GLU A 141 -12.16 0.45 8.63
CA GLU A 141 -13.18 -0.59 8.88
C GLU A 141 -14.58 -0.01 9.11
N GLN A 142 -14.68 1.12 9.83
CA GLN A 142 -15.93 1.78 10.11
C GLN A 142 -16.53 2.48 8.89
N ARG A 143 -15.71 2.90 7.94
CA ARG A 143 -16.10 3.74 6.80
C ARG A 143 -16.21 3.02 5.49
N PHE A 144 -15.54 1.86 5.34
CA PHE A 144 -15.41 1.19 4.04
C PHE A 144 -15.24 -0.32 4.19
N GLU A 145 -15.92 -1.08 3.33
CA GLU A 145 -15.83 -2.55 3.27
C GLU A 145 -15.14 -2.99 1.97
N PRO A 146 -13.80 -3.16 1.97
CA PRO A 146 -13.09 -3.51 0.75
C PRO A 146 -13.27 -4.99 0.35
N GLY A 147 -13.35 -5.23 -0.95
CA GLY A 147 -13.21 -6.56 -1.56
C GLY A 147 -11.78 -6.87 -2.02
N LEU A 148 -10.88 -5.86 -2.00
CA LEU A 148 -9.46 -5.98 -2.29
C LEU A 148 -8.68 -4.89 -1.56
N VAL A 149 -7.54 -5.26 -0.97
CA VAL A 149 -6.56 -4.30 -0.43
C VAL A 149 -5.34 -4.23 -1.35
N LEU A 150 -4.89 -3.02 -1.65
CA LEU A 150 -3.61 -2.73 -2.27
C LEU A 150 -2.74 -2.04 -1.21
N TYR A 151 -1.71 -2.73 -0.74
CA TYR A 151 -0.84 -2.29 0.35
C TYR A 151 0.53 -1.85 -0.18
N LEU A 152 0.94 -0.63 0.15
CA LEU A 152 2.28 -0.10 -0.15
C LEU A 152 3.13 -0.21 1.12
N ALA A 153 4.08 -1.15 1.10
CA ALA A 153 4.94 -1.50 2.24
C ALA A 153 6.30 -0.79 2.13
N GLY A 154 6.31 0.54 2.14
CA GLY A 154 7.55 1.32 2.03
C GLY A 154 8.58 0.96 3.11
N ALA A 155 9.86 0.91 2.73
CA ALA A 155 10.98 0.74 3.67
C ALA A 155 11.45 2.07 4.26
N ASP A 156 11.00 3.18 3.71
CA ASP A 156 11.44 4.54 4.01
C ASP A 156 10.90 5.18 5.31
N PRO A 157 9.91 4.61 6.05
CA PRO A 157 9.69 5.02 7.43
C PRO A 157 10.82 4.61 8.39
N HIS A 158 11.77 3.76 7.95
CA HIS A 158 12.90 3.31 8.77
C HIS A 158 13.86 4.45 9.11
N GLU A 159 14.38 4.47 10.36
CA GLU A 159 15.32 5.48 10.86
C GLU A 159 16.61 5.65 10.03
N GLY A 160 17.00 4.63 9.30
CA GLY A 160 18.16 4.63 8.40
C GLY A 160 17.87 5.10 6.98
N ASP A 161 16.68 5.62 6.67
CA ASP A 161 16.38 6.17 5.36
C ASP A 161 16.87 7.62 5.22
N ARG A 162 17.31 8.01 4.02
CA ARG A 162 17.87 9.34 3.75
C ARG A 162 16.80 10.39 3.44
N LEU A 163 15.65 9.97 2.94
CA LEU A 163 14.57 10.85 2.49
C LEU A 163 13.40 10.85 3.47
N GLY A 164 13.25 9.76 4.24
CA GLY A 164 12.27 9.64 5.31
C GLY A 164 12.63 10.50 6.53
N ARG A 165 11.62 10.98 7.23
CA ARG A 165 11.76 11.75 8.48
C ARG A 165 11.16 11.05 9.69
N LEU A 166 10.64 9.83 9.51
CA LEU A 166 10.21 8.96 10.60
C LEU A 166 11.40 8.17 11.15
N ALA A 167 11.22 7.47 12.26
CA ALA A 167 12.30 6.78 12.96
C ALA A 167 11.85 5.38 13.42
N LEU A 168 11.24 4.59 12.51
CA LEU A 168 10.89 3.21 12.82
C LEU A 168 12.12 2.32 12.82
N SER A 169 12.15 1.41 13.77
CA SER A 169 13.09 0.29 13.78
C SER A 169 12.67 -0.80 12.77
N TYR A 170 13.52 -1.80 12.53
CA TYR A 170 13.13 -3.00 11.78
C TYR A 170 11.97 -3.75 12.44
N ASP A 171 11.96 -3.82 13.78
CA ASP A 171 10.88 -4.46 14.55
C ASP A 171 9.57 -3.67 14.39
N GLY A 172 9.65 -2.33 14.37
CA GLY A 172 8.52 -1.44 14.10
C GLY A 172 7.93 -1.65 12.70
N LEU A 173 8.78 -1.75 11.68
CA LEU A 173 8.33 -2.06 10.30
C LEU A 173 7.70 -3.46 10.23
N GLU A 174 8.28 -4.46 10.86
CA GLU A 174 7.71 -5.81 10.90
C GLU A 174 6.37 -5.82 11.63
N ALA A 175 6.25 -5.11 12.76
CA ALA A 175 4.99 -4.98 13.50
C ALA A 175 3.92 -4.24 12.70
N ARG A 176 4.29 -3.21 11.92
CA ARG A 176 3.43 -2.52 10.95
C ARG A 176 2.84 -3.51 9.94
N ASP A 177 3.71 -4.28 9.29
CA ASP A 177 3.30 -5.24 8.26
C ASP A 177 2.39 -6.32 8.85
N ARG A 178 2.71 -6.84 10.05
CA ARG A 178 1.86 -7.80 10.74
C ARG A 178 0.45 -7.25 10.99
N ARG A 179 0.30 -5.98 11.40
CA ARG A 179 -1.02 -5.37 11.63
C ARG A 179 -1.85 -5.32 10.36
N VAL A 180 -1.26 -4.91 9.25
CA VAL A 180 -1.98 -4.83 7.97
C VAL A 180 -2.38 -6.23 7.47
N PHE A 181 -1.45 -7.20 7.52
CA PHE A 181 -1.74 -8.57 7.09
C PHE A 181 -2.74 -9.27 8.02
N ASP A 182 -2.66 -9.07 9.35
CA ASP A 182 -3.63 -9.58 10.31
C ASP A 182 -5.02 -8.99 10.06
N TRP A 183 -5.09 -7.69 9.87
CA TRP A 183 -6.33 -6.98 9.58
C TRP A 183 -7.05 -7.56 8.34
N ALA A 184 -6.31 -7.74 7.25
CA ALA A 184 -6.84 -8.32 6.02
C ALA A 184 -7.22 -9.81 6.20
N TRP A 185 -6.37 -10.59 6.88
CA TRP A 185 -6.61 -11.99 7.16
C TRP A 185 -7.87 -12.23 8.00
N GLN A 186 -8.04 -11.48 9.09
CA GLN A 186 -9.19 -11.63 9.98
C GLN A 186 -10.51 -11.34 9.28
N ARG A 187 -10.50 -10.42 8.31
CA ARG A 187 -11.66 -10.01 7.51
C ARG A 187 -11.85 -10.79 6.23
N ARG A 188 -10.93 -11.70 5.94
CA ARG A 188 -10.93 -12.49 4.69
C ARG A 188 -10.90 -11.61 3.44
N VAL A 189 -10.27 -10.44 3.53
CA VAL A 189 -10.10 -9.54 2.40
C VAL A 189 -8.79 -9.86 1.68
N PRO A 190 -8.81 -10.21 0.39
CA PRO A 190 -7.60 -10.40 -0.40
C PRO A 190 -6.71 -9.18 -0.38
N LEU A 191 -5.38 -9.39 -0.29
CA LEU A 191 -4.40 -8.31 -0.21
C LEU A 191 -3.26 -8.53 -1.18
N ALA A 192 -3.01 -7.53 -2.04
CA ALA A 192 -1.79 -7.44 -2.84
C ALA A 192 -0.89 -6.34 -2.28
N PHE A 193 0.41 -6.62 -2.10
CA PHE A 193 1.35 -5.62 -1.61
C PHE A 193 2.47 -5.35 -2.60
N SER A 194 3.05 -4.15 -2.51
CA SER A 194 4.23 -3.72 -3.24
C SER A 194 5.28 -3.16 -2.27
N MET A 195 6.55 -3.15 -2.72
CA MET A 195 7.68 -2.76 -1.89
C MET A 195 7.78 -1.24 -1.67
N ALA A 196 7.17 -0.43 -2.53
CA ALA A 196 7.18 1.03 -2.47
C ALA A 196 8.58 1.66 -2.28
N GLY A 197 8.70 2.79 -1.55
CA GLY A 197 9.94 3.54 -1.39
C GLY A 197 10.95 2.91 -0.45
N GLY A 198 12.16 3.46 -0.51
CA GLY A 198 13.27 3.11 0.36
C GLY A 198 14.61 3.57 -0.24
N TYR A 199 15.25 4.50 0.45
CA TYR A 199 16.53 5.12 0.08
C TYR A 199 17.49 5.12 1.27
N GLY A 200 17.71 3.95 1.87
CA GLY A 200 18.61 3.80 3.02
C GLY A 200 19.99 4.40 2.77
N HIS A 201 20.63 4.90 3.82
CA HIS A 201 22.03 5.34 3.76
C HIS A 201 22.94 4.23 3.24
N ASP A 202 22.68 3.01 3.66
CA ASP A 202 23.20 1.78 3.08
C ASP A 202 22.05 1.05 2.38
N ILE A 203 22.28 0.56 1.17
CA ILE A 203 21.30 -0.24 0.43
C ILE A 203 20.88 -1.49 1.21
N ALA A 204 21.76 -2.05 2.04
CA ALA A 204 21.46 -3.18 2.89
C ALA A 204 20.32 -2.88 3.87
N THR A 205 20.18 -1.63 4.34
CA THR A 205 19.07 -1.20 5.20
C THR A 205 17.73 -1.39 4.50
N THR A 206 17.60 -0.85 3.28
CA THR A 206 16.38 -1.01 2.49
C THR A 206 16.09 -2.47 2.16
N VAL A 207 17.12 -3.23 1.77
CA VAL A 207 16.98 -4.66 1.46
C VAL A 207 16.52 -5.44 2.68
N GLN A 208 17.07 -5.17 3.87
CA GLN A 208 16.68 -5.87 5.09
C GLN A 208 15.22 -5.56 5.48
N ALA A 209 14.79 -4.29 5.39
CA ALA A 209 13.41 -3.91 5.65
C ALA A 209 12.45 -4.66 4.70
N GLN A 210 12.75 -4.68 3.41
CA GLN A 210 11.95 -5.39 2.42
C GLN A 210 11.93 -6.92 2.65
N LEU A 211 13.06 -7.52 3.01
CA LEU A 211 13.11 -8.94 3.36
C LEU A 211 12.23 -9.27 4.56
N ASN A 212 12.18 -8.41 5.57
CA ASN A 212 11.31 -8.60 6.73
C ASN A 212 9.83 -8.58 6.31
N THR A 213 9.40 -7.62 5.47
CA THR A 213 8.05 -7.59 4.90
C THR A 213 7.70 -8.91 4.20
N TRP A 214 8.61 -9.43 3.36
CA TRP A 214 8.38 -10.70 2.65
C TRP A 214 8.34 -11.91 3.60
N ARG A 215 9.14 -11.93 4.67
CA ARG A 215 9.08 -12.98 5.70
C ARG A 215 7.74 -13.00 6.41
N VAL A 216 7.22 -11.83 6.78
CA VAL A 216 5.88 -11.70 7.36
C VAL A 216 4.81 -12.14 6.37
N ALA A 217 4.86 -11.63 5.14
CA ALA A 217 3.91 -11.99 4.09
C ALA A 217 3.83 -13.50 3.84
N LEU A 218 4.99 -14.20 3.85
CA LEU A 218 5.03 -15.65 3.66
C LEU A 218 4.26 -16.40 4.76
N GLN A 219 4.34 -15.94 6.02
CA GLN A 219 3.59 -16.54 7.14
C GLN A 219 2.08 -16.44 6.91
N TYR A 220 1.60 -15.28 6.43
CA TYR A 220 0.19 -15.07 6.13
C TYR A 220 -0.24 -15.79 4.86
N HIS A 221 0.61 -15.86 3.85
CA HIS A 221 0.32 -16.65 2.65
C HIS A 221 0.08 -18.12 3.02
N CYS A 222 0.90 -18.72 3.87
CA CYS A 222 0.69 -20.07 4.37
C CYS A 222 -0.66 -20.21 5.12
N ARG A 223 -1.05 -19.21 5.92
CA ARG A 223 -2.39 -19.20 6.57
C ARG A 223 -3.53 -19.20 5.55
N TRP A 224 -3.42 -18.39 4.48
CA TRP A 224 -4.41 -18.35 3.41
C TRP A 224 -4.55 -19.70 2.70
N GLN A 225 -3.42 -20.35 2.39
CA GLN A 225 -3.45 -21.67 1.73
C GLN A 225 -4.07 -22.75 2.63
N ASN A 226 -3.79 -22.73 3.93
CA ASN A 226 -4.31 -23.71 4.87
C ASN A 226 -5.78 -23.48 5.25
N ALA A 227 -6.35 -22.33 4.98
CA ALA A 227 -7.73 -21.98 5.29
C ALA A 227 -8.65 -21.99 4.06
N ALA A 228 -8.13 -22.30 2.88
CA ALA A 228 -8.97 -22.57 1.71
C ALA A 228 -9.74 -23.89 1.96
N PRO A 229 -11.04 -23.93 1.66
CA PRO A 229 -11.85 -25.13 1.86
C PRO A 229 -11.44 -26.27 0.94
#